data_e0275de4383eb154564d3c59446c4a91
#
_entry.id   e0275de4383eb154564d3c59446c4a91
#
_cell.length_a   1.000
_cell.length_b   1.000
_cell.length_c   1.000
_cell.angle_alpha   90.00
_cell.angle_beta   90.00
_cell.angle_gamma   90.00
#
_symmetry.space_group_name_H-M   'P 1'
#
loop_
_entity.id
_entity.type
_entity.pdbx_description
1 polymer ?
#
loop_
_entity_poly.entity_id
_entity_poly.type
_entity_poly.pdbx_seq_one_letter_code
_entity_poly.pdbx_strand_id
1 'polypeptide(L)'
;MYRLVENYVDLPKFVRKPLWRLWHNLIITWEKENVVMRFMNYGYAPIEDDAQQLELLPADESERYSIQLYDHGARQTEIEGKEVLEVGCGRGGGASYITRYMHPKSYTGVDLSTSGINFCNSFYRIPQLNFIRGDAEDLPIE
;
A
#
# COMPACT_ATOMS: atom_id res chain seq x y z
N MET A 1 -22.60 8.69 11.56
CA MET A 1 -21.33 8.43 10.84
C MET A 1 -21.34 8.98 9.41
N TYR A 2 -22.35 8.72 8.57
CA TYR A 2 -22.44 9.21 7.17
C TYR A 2 -22.32 10.74 7.03
N ARG A 3 -23.02 11.53 7.87
CA ARG A 3 -22.95 13.01 7.83
C ARG A 3 -21.55 13.61 8.03
N LEU A 4 -20.68 12.95 8.77
CA LEU A 4 -19.30 13.42 8.97
C LEU A 4 -18.44 13.22 7.71
N VAL A 5 -18.67 12.14 6.97
CA VAL A 5 -17.98 11.87 5.71
C VAL A 5 -18.44 12.84 4.62
N GLU A 6 -19.73 13.09 4.51
CA GLU A 6 -20.29 14.08 3.58
C GLU A 6 -19.70 15.47 3.82
N ASN A 7 -19.73 15.94 5.07
CA ASN A 7 -19.14 17.24 5.42
C ASN A 7 -17.64 17.31 5.13
N TYR A 8 -16.90 16.19 5.24
CA TYR A 8 -15.48 16.16 4.93
C TYR A 8 -15.23 16.26 3.41
N VAL A 9 -16.02 15.58 2.59
CA VAL A 9 -15.88 15.60 1.11
C VAL A 9 -16.13 17.00 0.56
N ASP A 10 -17.04 17.76 1.17
CA ASP A 10 -17.40 19.12 0.76
C ASP A 10 -16.38 20.20 1.17
N LEU A 11 -15.37 19.84 1.97
CA LEU A 11 -14.33 20.78 2.39
C LEU A 11 -13.42 21.14 1.20
N PRO A 12 -12.98 22.41 1.10
CA PRO A 12 -11.99 22.84 0.12
C PRO A 12 -10.69 22.01 0.22
N LYS A 13 -10.03 21.75 -0.90
CA LYS A 13 -8.81 20.92 -0.97
C LYS A 13 -7.71 21.37 0.02
N PHE A 14 -7.56 22.68 0.23
CA PHE A 14 -6.55 23.23 1.16
C PHE A 14 -6.82 22.93 2.64
N VAL A 15 -8.08 22.61 3.01
CA VAL A 15 -8.48 22.17 4.36
C VAL A 15 -8.46 20.64 4.43
N ARG A 16 -8.98 19.97 3.42
CA ARG A 16 -9.12 18.52 3.36
C ARG A 16 -7.77 17.79 3.38
N LYS A 17 -6.78 18.26 2.58
CA LYS A 17 -5.46 17.64 2.52
C LYS A 17 -4.73 17.63 3.88
N PRO A 18 -4.63 18.75 4.64
CA PRO A 18 -3.99 18.72 5.96
C PRO A 18 -4.78 17.92 7.01
N LEU A 19 -6.12 17.92 6.95
CA LEU A 19 -6.93 17.09 7.85
C LEU A 19 -6.71 15.60 7.58
N TRP A 20 -6.64 15.19 6.32
CA TRP A 20 -6.33 13.82 5.94
C TRP A 20 -4.94 13.39 6.41
N ARG A 21 -3.93 14.24 6.25
CA ARG A 21 -2.57 14.00 6.75
C ARG A 21 -2.54 13.83 8.26
N LEU A 22 -3.22 14.71 9.00
CA LEU A 22 -3.31 14.65 10.46
C LEU A 22 -3.97 13.33 10.91
N TRP A 23 -5.12 12.97 10.31
CA TRP A 23 -5.84 11.75 10.59
C TRP A 23 -4.98 10.50 10.34
N HIS A 24 -4.34 10.43 9.18
CA HIS A 24 -3.43 9.34 8.83
C HIS A 24 -2.26 9.22 9.81
N ASN A 25 -1.63 10.34 10.16
CA ASN A 25 -0.54 10.34 11.13
C ASN A 25 -0.98 9.90 12.53
N LEU A 26 -2.18 10.28 12.96
CA LEU A 26 -2.74 9.86 14.25
C LEU A 26 -3.02 8.36 14.28
N ILE A 27 -3.63 7.80 13.24
CA ILE A 27 -3.86 6.34 13.14
C ILE A 27 -2.54 5.58 13.19
N ILE A 28 -1.55 5.98 12.36
CA ILE A 28 -0.25 5.34 12.30
C ILE A 28 0.52 5.43 13.64
N THR A 29 0.34 6.52 14.38
CA THR A 29 1.01 6.70 15.67
C THR A 29 0.38 5.85 16.76
N TRP A 30 -0.95 5.66 16.72
CA TRP A 30 -1.69 4.87 17.71
C TRP A 30 -1.42 3.36 17.58
N GLU A 31 -1.11 2.88 16.36
CA GLU A 31 -0.80 1.46 16.08
C GLU A 31 0.61 1.02 16.48
N LYS A 32 1.46 1.92 16.96
CA LYS A 32 2.89 1.63 17.23
C LYS A 32 3.15 0.57 18.31
N GLU A 33 2.17 0.17 19.09
CA GLU A 33 2.47 -0.65 20.27
C GLU A 33 2.21 -2.16 20.12
N ASN A 34 1.39 -2.65 19.16
CA ASN A 34 1.05 -4.09 19.14
C ASN A 34 0.79 -4.78 17.80
N VAL A 35 0.62 -4.10 16.69
CA VAL A 35 0.40 -4.74 15.36
C VAL A 35 1.08 -3.95 14.27
N VAL A 36 2.00 -4.59 13.53
CA VAL A 36 2.58 -3.99 12.33
C VAL A 36 1.59 -4.14 11.18
N MET A 37 0.69 -3.19 11.04
CA MET A 37 -0.22 -3.15 9.89
C MET A 37 0.57 -2.76 8.64
N ARG A 38 0.80 -3.71 7.74
CA ARG A 38 1.51 -3.49 6.47
C ARG A 38 0.57 -3.16 5.32
N PHE A 39 -0.68 -3.59 5.39
CA PHE A 39 -1.71 -3.37 4.37
C PHE A 39 -2.83 -2.48 4.89
N MET A 40 -3.37 -1.63 4.02
CA MET A 40 -4.47 -0.71 4.31
C MET A 40 -5.67 -0.98 3.38
N ASN A 41 -5.88 -2.23 3.03
CA ASN A 41 -7.00 -2.68 2.21
C ASN A 41 -7.90 -3.66 2.97
N TYR A 42 -9.09 -3.93 2.43
CA TYR A 42 -10.07 -4.85 3.03
C TYR A 42 -9.87 -6.31 2.62
N GLY A 43 -8.88 -6.59 1.76
CA GLY A 43 -8.63 -7.92 1.25
C GLY A 43 -9.56 -8.34 0.11
N TYR A 44 -9.22 -9.48 -0.48
CA TYR A 44 -10.00 -10.15 -1.53
C TYR A 44 -10.03 -11.64 -1.24
N ALA A 45 -11.21 -12.25 -1.34
CA ALA A 45 -11.40 -13.69 -1.31
C ALA A 45 -12.19 -14.10 -2.56
N PRO A 46 -11.69 -15.05 -3.38
CA PRO A 46 -12.47 -15.59 -4.49
C PRO A 46 -13.69 -16.33 -3.94
N ILE A 47 -14.82 -16.20 -4.64
CA ILE A 47 -16.08 -16.84 -4.26
C ILE A 47 -16.14 -18.30 -4.78
N GLU A 48 -15.36 -18.58 -5.81
CA GLU A 48 -15.33 -19.90 -6.47
C GLU A 48 -14.44 -20.86 -5.70
N ASP A 49 -14.95 -22.07 -5.43
CA ASP A 49 -14.22 -23.14 -4.71
C ASP A 49 -12.98 -23.63 -5.47
N ASP A 50 -12.92 -23.43 -6.80
CA ASP A 50 -11.82 -23.84 -7.69
C ASP A 50 -10.72 -22.79 -7.82
N ALA A 51 -10.80 -21.67 -7.09
CA ALA A 51 -9.77 -20.64 -7.16
C ALA A 51 -8.43 -21.20 -6.66
N GLN A 52 -7.43 -21.18 -7.52
CA GLN A 52 -6.08 -21.60 -7.19
C GLN A 52 -5.58 -20.84 -5.97
N GLN A 53 -5.30 -21.57 -4.89
CA GLN A 53 -4.81 -20.94 -3.66
C GLN A 53 -3.43 -20.36 -3.92
N LEU A 54 -3.28 -19.09 -3.54
CA LEU A 54 -2.00 -18.41 -3.61
C LEU A 54 -1.00 -19.03 -2.62
N GLU A 55 0.14 -19.49 -3.12
CA GLU A 55 1.22 -20.00 -2.29
C GLU A 55 1.96 -18.84 -1.63
N LEU A 56 1.95 -18.79 -0.31
CA LEU A 56 2.57 -17.75 0.49
C LEU A 56 3.60 -18.34 1.45
N LEU A 57 4.60 -17.51 1.78
CA LEU A 57 5.51 -17.82 2.88
C LEU A 57 4.72 -17.79 4.20
N PRO A 58 5.10 -18.63 5.20
CA PRO A 58 4.39 -18.68 6.49
C PRO A 58 4.26 -17.31 7.18
N ALA A 59 5.23 -16.41 6.99
CA ALA A 59 5.22 -15.07 7.56
C ALA A 59 4.19 -14.12 6.90
N ASP A 60 3.67 -14.47 5.73
CA ASP A 60 2.70 -13.65 4.99
C ASP A 60 1.26 -14.19 5.12
N GLU A 61 1.08 -15.39 5.70
CA GLU A 61 -0.23 -16.04 5.79
C GLU A 61 -1.26 -15.23 6.59
N SER A 62 -0.84 -14.53 7.62
CA SER A 62 -1.74 -13.67 8.42
C SER A 62 -2.36 -12.52 7.62
N GLU A 63 -1.75 -12.16 6.49
CA GLU A 63 -2.18 -11.08 5.61
C GLU A 63 -2.70 -11.59 4.25
N ARG A 64 -3.00 -12.89 4.17
CA ARG A 64 -3.42 -13.59 2.94
C ARG A 64 -4.44 -12.81 2.11
N TYR A 65 -5.54 -12.39 2.72
CA TYR A 65 -6.60 -11.70 1.98
C TYR A 65 -6.17 -10.35 1.44
N SER A 66 -5.37 -9.60 2.19
CA SER A 66 -4.80 -8.34 1.73
C SER A 66 -3.84 -8.53 0.56
N ILE A 67 -3.04 -9.58 0.62
CA ILE A 67 -2.11 -9.99 -0.45
C ILE A 67 -2.89 -10.46 -1.68
N GLN A 68 -3.94 -11.24 -1.52
CA GLN A 68 -4.79 -11.70 -2.63
C GLN A 68 -5.40 -10.55 -3.43
N LEU A 69 -5.72 -9.43 -2.78
CA LEU A 69 -6.20 -8.24 -3.50
C LEU A 69 -5.11 -7.66 -4.41
N TYR A 70 -3.88 -7.56 -3.91
CA TYR A 70 -2.74 -7.11 -4.71
C TYR A 70 -2.41 -8.10 -5.84
N ASP A 71 -2.41 -9.39 -5.54
CA ASP A 71 -2.18 -10.45 -6.51
C ASP A 71 -3.19 -10.40 -7.65
N HIS A 72 -4.47 -10.31 -7.29
CA HIS A 72 -5.57 -10.24 -8.26
C HIS A 72 -5.42 -9.05 -9.22
N GLY A 73 -5.03 -7.88 -8.72
CA GLY A 73 -4.79 -6.71 -9.55
C GLY A 73 -3.52 -6.83 -10.39
N ALA A 74 -2.42 -7.24 -9.78
CA ALA A 74 -1.10 -7.26 -10.42
C ALA A 74 -0.99 -8.33 -11.52
N ARG A 75 -1.64 -9.49 -11.35
CA ARG A 75 -1.66 -10.56 -12.37
C ARG A 75 -2.40 -10.21 -13.68
N GLN A 76 -3.08 -9.07 -13.72
CA GLN A 76 -3.71 -8.57 -14.95
C GLN A 76 -2.67 -8.07 -15.97
N THR A 77 -1.41 -7.93 -15.57
CA THR A 77 -0.31 -7.50 -16.43
C THR A 77 0.97 -8.29 -16.13
N GLU A 78 1.93 -8.23 -17.05
CA GLU A 78 3.24 -8.82 -16.88
C GLU A 78 4.12 -7.90 -16.02
N ILE A 79 4.51 -8.36 -14.83
CA ILE A 79 5.31 -7.60 -13.86
C ILE A 79 6.79 -8.01 -13.91
N GLU A 80 7.09 -9.28 -14.18
CA GLU A 80 8.45 -9.80 -14.16
C GLU A 80 9.39 -9.01 -15.07
N GLY A 81 10.52 -8.58 -14.52
CA GLY A 81 11.53 -7.80 -15.24
C GLY A 81 11.13 -6.37 -15.60
N LYS A 82 9.94 -5.89 -15.23
CA LYS A 82 9.46 -4.53 -15.52
C LYS A 82 9.88 -3.54 -14.43
N GLU A 83 9.89 -2.27 -14.79
CA GLU A 83 9.97 -1.17 -13.84
C GLU A 83 8.54 -0.81 -13.41
N VAL A 84 8.27 -0.90 -12.12
CA VAL A 84 6.92 -0.74 -11.56
C VAL A 84 6.85 0.50 -10.72
N LEU A 85 5.79 1.28 -10.89
CA LEU A 85 5.43 2.42 -10.06
C LEU A 85 4.07 2.17 -9.40
N GLU A 86 4.02 2.27 -8.07
CA GLU A 86 2.79 2.29 -7.29
C GLU A 86 2.55 3.67 -6.71
N VAL A 87 1.40 4.27 -7.01
CA VAL A 87 0.99 5.55 -6.45
C VAL A 87 -0.04 5.32 -5.34
N GLY A 88 0.27 5.82 -4.14
CA GLY A 88 -0.51 5.55 -2.93
C GLY A 88 -0.11 4.24 -2.25
N CYS A 89 1.19 3.96 -2.17
CA CYS A 89 1.71 2.70 -1.62
C CYS A 89 1.46 2.50 -0.11
N GLY A 90 1.03 3.53 0.60
CA GLY A 90 0.73 3.49 2.02
C GLY A 90 1.91 3.00 2.86
N ARG A 91 1.78 1.83 3.47
CA ARG A 91 2.83 1.19 4.30
C ARG A 91 3.59 0.08 3.57
N GLY A 92 3.49 0.01 2.26
CA GLY A 92 4.34 -0.78 1.38
C GLY A 92 4.12 -2.30 1.41
N GLY A 93 3.05 -2.79 2.03
CA GLY A 93 2.78 -4.24 2.08
C GLY A 93 2.62 -4.85 0.69
N GLY A 94 1.84 -4.20 -0.17
CA GLY A 94 1.64 -4.61 -1.56
C GLY A 94 2.92 -4.52 -2.38
N ALA A 95 3.65 -3.40 -2.26
CA ALA A 95 4.95 -3.23 -2.90
C ALA A 95 5.94 -4.33 -2.53
N SER A 96 6.03 -4.66 -1.24
CA SER A 96 6.86 -5.76 -0.74
C SER A 96 6.42 -7.11 -1.30
N TYR A 97 5.10 -7.38 -1.32
CA TYR A 97 4.58 -8.61 -1.90
C TYR A 97 4.95 -8.74 -3.37
N ILE A 98 4.60 -7.76 -4.20
CA ILE A 98 4.86 -7.79 -5.65
C ILE A 98 6.35 -7.94 -5.94
N THR A 99 7.21 -7.22 -5.22
CA THR A 99 8.66 -7.30 -5.42
C THR A 99 9.20 -8.69 -5.13
N ARG A 100 8.73 -9.36 -4.07
CA ARG A 100 9.22 -10.68 -3.66
C ARG A 100 8.67 -11.85 -4.47
N TYR A 101 7.44 -11.72 -4.98
CA TYR A 101 6.74 -12.85 -5.62
C TYR A 101 6.62 -12.70 -7.14
N MET A 102 6.71 -11.48 -7.68
CA MET A 102 6.53 -11.21 -9.11
C MET A 102 7.80 -10.67 -9.80
N HIS A 103 8.89 -10.51 -9.05
CA HIS A 103 10.24 -10.25 -9.54
C HIS A 103 10.36 -9.10 -10.55
N PRO A 104 9.85 -7.88 -10.28
CA PRO A 104 10.09 -6.72 -11.14
C PRO A 104 11.59 -6.39 -11.19
N LYS A 105 12.03 -5.72 -12.26
CA LYS A 105 13.38 -5.17 -12.38
C LYS A 105 13.63 -4.12 -11.30
N SER A 106 12.64 -3.24 -11.06
CA SER A 106 12.59 -2.27 -9.96
C SER A 106 11.16 -1.97 -9.58
N TYR A 107 10.95 -1.61 -8.32
CA TYR A 107 9.65 -1.19 -7.80
C TYR A 107 9.80 0.11 -7.01
N THR A 108 9.04 1.12 -7.37
CA THR A 108 8.99 2.40 -6.65
C THR A 108 7.60 2.66 -6.11
N GLY A 109 7.47 2.69 -4.78
CA GLY A 109 6.24 3.10 -4.10
C GLY A 109 6.26 4.59 -3.79
N VAL A 110 5.20 5.31 -4.17
CA VAL A 110 5.01 6.73 -3.90
C VAL A 110 3.83 6.91 -2.96
N ASP A 111 4.00 7.71 -1.90
CA ASP A 111 2.90 8.09 -1.01
C ASP A 111 3.06 9.52 -0.48
N LEU A 112 1.94 10.17 -0.19
CA LEU A 112 1.91 11.52 0.37
C LEU A 112 2.37 11.56 1.84
N SER A 113 2.21 10.44 2.58
CA SER A 113 2.48 10.31 4.00
C SER A 113 3.97 10.19 4.29
N THR A 114 4.56 11.22 4.89
CA THR A 114 5.95 11.17 5.36
C THR A 114 6.20 10.05 6.36
N SER A 115 5.25 9.81 7.28
CA SER A 115 5.37 8.74 8.28
C SER A 115 5.26 7.34 7.65
N GLY A 116 4.39 7.17 6.65
CA GLY A 116 4.30 5.94 5.86
C GLY A 116 5.59 5.62 5.12
N ILE A 117 6.13 6.59 4.40
CA ILE A 117 7.41 6.42 3.66
C ILE A 117 8.59 6.16 4.61
N ASN A 118 8.68 6.87 5.74
CA ASN A 118 9.72 6.60 6.74
C ASN A 118 9.60 5.19 7.32
N PHE A 119 8.37 4.72 7.57
CA PHE A 119 8.13 3.33 7.96
C PHE A 119 8.62 2.38 6.87
N CYS A 120 8.20 2.55 5.62
CA CYS A 120 8.60 1.68 4.51
C CYS A 120 10.12 1.60 4.38
N ASN A 121 10.80 2.73 4.36
CA ASN A 121 12.25 2.81 4.25
C ASN A 121 13.01 2.23 5.46
N SER A 122 12.39 2.19 6.63
CA SER A 122 12.99 1.55 7.82
C SER A 122 12.71 0.06 7.90
N PHE A 123 11.56 -0.39 7.41
CA PHE A 123 11.07 -1.75 7.58
C PHE A 123 11.52 -2.70 6.44
N TYR A 124 11.38 -2.27 5.19
CA TYR A 124 11.73 -3.11 4.03
C TYR A 124 13.19 -2.94 3.64
N ARG A 125 13.88 -4.08 3.40
CA ARG A 125 15.28 -4.16 2.96
C ARG A 125 15.40 -5.04 1.73
N ILE A 126 14.69 -4.65 0.66
CA ILE A 126 14.65 -5.38 -0.61
C ILE A 126 15.37 -4.51 -1.66
N PRO A 127 16.45 -4.99 -2.29
CA PRO A 127 17.29 -4.16 -3.16
C PRO A 127 16.54 -3.47 -4.32
N GLN A 128 15.53 -4.14 -4.90
CA GLN A 128 14.76 -3.63 -6.04
C GLN A 128 13.59 -2.71 -5.61
N LEU A 129 13.32 -2.60 -4.29
CA LEU A 129 12.19 -1.88 -3.74
C LEU A 129 12.63 -0.53 -3.17
N ASN A 130 12.04 0.53 -3.66
CA ASN A 130 12.30 1.90 -3.21
C ASN A 130 11.00 2.61 -2.83
N PHE A 131 11.08 3.54 -1.87
CA PHE A 131 9.93 4.33 -1.44
C PHE A 131 10.29 5.82 -1.40
N ILE A 132 9.49 6.63 -2.08
CA ILE A 132 9.67 8.07 -2.14
C ILE A 132 8.38 8.78 -1.74
N ARG A 133 8.52 9.94 -1.10
CA ARG A 133 7.39 10.80 -0.81
C ARG A 133 7.01 11.58 -2.06
N GLY A 134 5.73 11.54 -2.44
CA GLY A 134 5.20 12.31 -3.56
C GLY A 134 3.71 12.59 -3.46
N ASP A 135 3.25 13.59 -4.19
CA ASP A 135 1.84 13.87 -4.40
C ASP A 135 1.42 13.22 -5.73
N ALA A 136 0.33 12.44 -5.74
CA ALA A 136 -0.19 11.79 -6.95
C ALA A 136 -0.61 12.80 -8.05
N GLU A 137 -0.90 14.05 -7.66
CA GLU A 137 -1.23 15.13 -8.59
C GLU A 137 0.04 15.80 -9.16
N ASP A 138 1.24 15.53 -8.60
CA ASP A 138 2.53 16.08 -9.02
C ASP A 138 3.64 15.09 -8.63
N LEU A 139 3.81 14.05 -9.45
CA LEU A 139 4.72 12.95 -9.16
C LEU A 139 6.18 13.38 -9.29
N PRO A 140 7.06 13.08 -8.30
CA PRO A 140 8.47 13.44 -8.31
C PRO A 140 9.32 12.44 -9.13
N ILE A 141 8.86 12.08 -10.32
CA ILE A 141 9.49 11.13 -11.25
C ILE A 141 9.43 11.68 -12.67
N GLU A 142 10.47 11.43 -13.45
CA GLU A 142 10.57 11.76 -14.87
C GLU A 142 10.12 10.60 -15.77
#